data_da76f14477f8c0f4f51bf19dc578c9e0
#
_entry.id   da76f14477f8c0f4f51bf19dc578c9e0
#
_cell.length_a   1.000
_cell.length_b   1.000
_cell.length_c   1.000
_cell.angle_alpha   90.00
_cell.angle_beta   90.00
_cell.angle_gamma   90.00
#
_symmetry.space_group_name_H-M   'P 1'
#
loop_
_entity.id
_entity.type
_entity.pdbx_description
1 polymer ?
#
loop_
_entity_poly.entity_id
_entity_poly.type
_entity_poly.pdbx_seq_one_letter_code
_entity_poly.pdbx_strand_id
1 'polypeptide(L)'
;RDGTLMVKAKQSVPDLSPNTTVEEAVSSANSEVMFGAVICNDYPDTGGTASDWDAQSAAEKKSYPFFGGTSNAMEAYCRGWGHRGQTPPQETHAKGSAPILVIGTTGDSRTLYPWAQSLTDQLDNGHLLTVKGYGHGASGSCAGAAMIDFLVNGTVPAEGTTCDAGPQQAAGGAEG
;
A
#
# COMPACT_ATOMS: atom_id res chain seq x y z
N ARG A 1 31.61 20.79 -7.95
CA ARG A 1 30.41 21.58 -8.25
C ARG A 1 29.27 20.86 -7.58
N ASP A 2 28.91 21.46 -6.50
CA ASP A 2 27.89 21.10 -5.55
C ASP A 2 26.51 21.21 -6.23
N GLY A 3 25.98 20.07 -6.67
CA GLY A 3 24.66 19.99 -7.23
C GLY A 3 23.64 19.70 -6.13
N THR A 4 23.38 20.70 -5.29
CA THR A 4 22.24 20.64 -4.37
C THR A 4 20.95 20.61 -5.19
N LEU A 5 20.49 19.41 -5.52
CA LEU A 5 19.17 19.20 -6.08
C LEU A 5 18.16 19.52 -4.96
N MET A 6 17.83 20.79 -4.86
CA MET A 6 16.64 21.21 -4.12
C MET A 6 15.44 20.70 -4.91
N VAL A 7 15.07 19.44 -4.69
CA VAL A 7 13.69 19.03 -4.95
C VAL A 7 12.86 19.89 -4.00
N LYS A 8 12.30 20.97 -4.51
CA LYS A 8 11.14 21.58 -3.89
C LYS A 8 10.05 20.53 -4.00
N ALA A 9 10.08 19.57 -3.07
CA ALA A 9 8.89 18.84 -2.74
C ALA A 9 7.87 19.93 -2.42
N LYS A 10 6.96 20.18 -3.33
CA LYS A 10 5.75 20.89 -3.03
C LYS A 10 5.06 19.93 -2.06
N GLN A 11 5.40 20.08 -0.77
CA GLN A 11 4.59 19.48 0.28
C GLN A 11 3.18 19.85 -0.10
N SER A 12 2.38 18.86 -0.43
CA SER A 12 0.95 19.03 -0.48
C SER A 12 0.60 19.49 0.93
N VAL A 13 0.52 20.81 1.10
CA VAL A 13 -0.11 21.36 2.30
C VAL A 13 -1.47 20.68 2.32
N PRO A 14 -1.80 19.92 3.37
CA PRO A 14 -3.12 19.33 3.47
C PRO A 14 -4.12 20.42 3.11
N ASP A 15 -5.07 20.09 2.23
CA ASP A 15 -6.14 21.03 1.90
C ASP A 15 -6.88 21.32 3.21
N LEU A 16 -6.42 22.35 3.90
CA LEU A 16 -6.99 22.78 5.15
C LEU A 16 -8.34 23.39 4.79
N SER A 17 -9.38 22.57 4.79
CA SER A 17 -10.74 23.07 4.76
C SER A 17 -10.86 24.12 5.86
N PRO A 18 -11.67 25.18 5.68
CA PRO A 18 -11.82 26.25 6.67
C PRO A 18 -12.18 25.76 8.08
N ASN A 19 -12.63 24.50 8.19
CA ASN A 19 -13.06 23.88 9.44
C ASN A 19 -12.02 22.89 10.02
N THR A 20 -10.85 22.72 9.38
CA THR A 20 -9.82 21.81 9.88
C THR A 20 -9.15 22.41 11.11
N THR A 21 -9.20 21.70 12.22
CA THR A 21 -8.50 22.10 13.45
C THR A 21 -6.99 21.92 13.31
N VAL A 22 -6.21 22.61 14.15
CA VAL A 22 -4.76 22.47 14.18
C VAL A 22 -4.37 21.03 14.53
N GLU A 23 -5.09 20.38 15.44
CA GLU A 23 -4.86 19.00 15.81
C GLU A 23 -5.07 18.04 14.65
N GLU A 24 -6.12 18.21 13.86
CA GLU A 24 -6.36 17.39 12.66
C GLU A 24 -5.27 17.61 11.60
N ALA A 25 -4.86 18.85 11.39
CA ALA A 25 -3.78 19.18 10.47
C ALA A 25 -2.44 18.55 10.89
N VAL A 26 -2.10 18.61 12.18
CA VAL A 26 -0.89 18.00 12.74
C VAL A 26 -0.98 16.47 12.67
N SER A 27 -2.12 15.88 12.97
CA SER A 27 -2.33 14.44 12.88
C SER A 27 -2.16 13.93 11.45
N SER A 28 -2.73 14.64 10.47
CA SER A 28 -2.59 14.31 9.05
C SER A 28 -1.13 14.40 8.59
N ALA A 29 -0.44 15.49 8.93
CA ALA A 29 0.97 15.68 8.58
C ALA A 29 1.86 14.61 9.23
N ASN A 30 1.61 14.25 10.49
CA ASN A 30 2.34 13.18 11.16
C ASN A 30 2.11 11.82 10.51
N SER A 31 0.89 11.54 10.06
CA SER A 31 0.56 10.28 9.37
C SER A 31 1.33 10.14 8.05
N GLU A 32 1.44 11.21 7.26
CA GLU A 32 2.20 11.22 6.01
C GLU A 32 3.70 11.02 6.28
N VAL A 33 4.25 11.71 7.28
CA VAL A 33 5.66 11.56 7.67
C VAL A 33 5.95 10.15 8.16
N MET A 34 5.08 9.58 9.00
CA MET A 34 5.22 8.23 9.51
C MET A 34 5.12 7.18 8.40
N PHE A 35 4.19 7.35 7.47
CA PHE A 35 4.07 6.47 6.31
C PHE A 35 5.37 6.48 5.48
N GLY A 36 5.90 7.66 5.19
CA GLY A 36 7.17 7.81 4.49
C GLY A 36 8.35 7.19 5.25
N ALA A 37 8.42 7.38 6.57
CA ALA A 37 9.46 6.80 7.41
C ALA A 37 9.43 5.27 7.35
N VAL A 38 8.25 4.65 7.47
CA VAL A 38 8.09 3.18 7.38
C VAL A 38 8.50 2.69 6.01
N ILE A 39 7.94 3.25 4.93
CA ILE A 39 8.26 2.84 3.56
C ILE A 39 9.76 2.95 3.27
N CYS A 40 10.37 4.08 3.62
CA CYS A 40 11.80 4.29 3.33
C CYS A 40 12.72 3.40 4.17
N ASN A 41 12.23 2.91 5.31
CA ASN A 41 12.98 2.01 6.16
C ASN A 41 12.80 0.53 5.76
N ASP A 42 11.64 0.17 5.23
CA ASP A 42 11.31 -1.21 4.86
C ASP A 42 11.79 -1.58 3.46
N TYR A 43 11.86 -0.61 2.54
CA TYR A 43 12.29 -0.87 1.18
C TYR A 43 13.75 -0.46 0.95
N PRO A 44 14.59 -1.36 0.41
CA PRO A 44 15.98 -1.07 0.13
C PRO A 44 16.11 0.01 -0.96
N ASP A 45 17.23 0.71 -0.93
CA ASP A 45 17.62 1.61 -2.03
C ASP A 45 17.93 0.78 -3.28
N THR A 46 17.15 0.96 -4.33
CA THR A 46 17.42 0.33 -5.63
C THR A 46 18.59 0.99 -6.37
N GLY A 47 19.12 2.08 -5.83
CA GLY A 47 20.20 2.84 -6.44
C GLY A 47 19.72 3.71 -7.60
N GLY A 48 20.67 4.07 -8.47
CA GLY A 48 20.38 4.88 -9.64
C GLY A 48 20.63 6.39 -9.44
N THR A 49 20.76 7.07 -10.54
CA THR A 49 20.90 8.53 -10.62
C THR A 49 19.56 9.17 -10.99
N ALA A 50 19.45 10.48 -10.89
CA ALA A 50 18.28 11.20 -11.37
C ALA A 50 17.99 10.91 -12.86
N SER A 51 19.05 10.76 -13.67
CA SER A 51 18.90 10.42 -15.09
C SER A 51 18.33 9.02 -15.32
N ASP A 52 18.69 8.06 -14.47
CA ASP A 52 18.14 6.69 -14.54
C ASP A 52 16.65 6.70 -14.20
N TRP A 53 16.24 7.47 -13.20
CA TRP A 53 14.83 7.61 -12.83
C TRP A 53 14.01 8.36 -13.89
N ASP A 54 14.58 9.38 -14.52
CA ASP A 54 13.94 10.09 -15.63
C ASP A 54 13.70 9.13 -16.80
N ALA A 55 14.69 8.30 -17.13
CA ALA A 55 14.58 7.29 -18.19
C ALA A 55 13.52 6.23 -17.84
N GLN A 56 13.50 5.74 -16.62
CA GLN A 56 12.48 4.79 -16.13
C GLN A 56 11.09 5.42 -16.19
N SER A 57 10.90 6.63 -15.65
CA SER A 57 9.63 7.34 -15.69
C SER A 57 9.14 7.56 -17.11
N ALA A 58 10.03 7.87 -18.03
CA ALA A 58 9.68 8.04 -19.45
C ALA A 58 9.22 6.71 -20.08
N ALA A 59 9.88 5.60 -19.75
CA ALA A 59 9.51 4.27 -20.22
C ALA A 59 8.16 3.82 -19.64
N GLU A 60 7.95 4.04 -18.36
CA GLU A 60 6.70 3.68 -17.68
C GLU A 60 5.53 4.56 -18.16
N LYS A 61 5.75 5.84 -18.37
CA LYS A 61 4.75 6.74 -18.96
C LYS A 61 4.31 6.29 -20.36
N LYS A 62 5.20 5.68 -21.12
CA LYS A 62 4.86 5.12 -22.42
C LYS A 62 3.93 3.91 -22.30
N SER A 63 4.15 3.06 -21.31
CA SER A 63 3.34 1.86 -21.02
C SER A 63 2.06 2.19 -20.27
N TYR A 64 2.12 3.17 -19.37
CA TYR A 64 1.05 3.59 -18.48
C TYR A 64 0.85 5.11 -18.52
N PRO A 65 0.17 5.64 -19.56
CA PRO A 65 0.16 7.09 -19.84
C PRO A 65 -0.34 7.98 -18.72
N PHE A 66 -1.23 7.47 -17.86
CA PHE A 66 -1.81 8.26 -16.77
C PHE A 66 -0.94 8.29 -15.51
N PHE A 67 -0.37 7.17 -15.09
CA PHE A 67 0.30 7.03 -13.80
C PHE A 67 1.79 6.73 -13.88
N GLY A 68 2.29 6.21 -14.99
CA GLY A 68 3.68 5.77 -15.11
C GLY A 68 4.71 6.89 -14.90
N GLY A 69 4.36 8.14 -15.12
CA GLY A 69 5.28 9.27 -14.90
C GLY A 69 5.54 9.62 -13.42
N THR A 70 4.84 8.99 -12.49
CA THR A 70 4.98 9.23 -11.04
C THR A 70 5.56 8.05 -10.28
N SER A 71 5.93 6.98 -10.95
CA SER A 71 6.39 5.72 -10.36
C SER A 71 7.60 5.88 -9.44
N ASN A 72 8.53 6.78 -9.78
CA ASN A 72 9.76 7.01 -9.02
C ASN A 72 9.62 8.05 -7.90
N ALA A 73 8.43 8.59 -7.67
CA ALA A 73 8.24 9.65 -6.67
C ALA A 73 8.61 9.18 -5.25
N MET A 74 8.25 7.93 -4.90
CA MET A 74 8.58 7.35 -3.60
C MET A 74 10.08 7.09 -3.46
N GLU A 75 10.74 6.64 -4.52
CA GLU A 75 12.19 6.43 -4.52
C GLU A 75 12.94 7.75 -4.29
N ALA A 76 12.55 8.81 -5.00
CA ALA A 76 13.11 10.15 -4.81
C ALA A 76 12.87 10.68 -3.40
N TYR A 77 11.66 10.45 -2.84
CA TYR A 77 11.32 10.81 -1.46
C TYR A 77 12.23 10.09 -0.46
N CYS A 78 12.34 8.77 -0.57
CA CYS A 78 13.14 7.96 0.32
C CYS A 78 14.64 8.29 0.23
N ARG A 79 15.13 8.70 -0.93
CA ARG A 79 16.51 9.14 -1.07
C ARG A 79 16.79 10.44 -0.32
N GLY A 80 15.82 11.33 -0.26
CA GLY A 80 15.87 12.55 0.55
C GLY A 80 15.72 12.31 2.05
N TRP A 81 15.18 11.16 2.45
CA TRP A 81 14.94 10.83 3.86
C TRP A 81 16.24 10.63 4.67
N GLY A 82 17.32 10.22 4.01
CA GLY A 82 18.65 10.07 4.62
C GLY A 82 18.86 8.83 5.49
N HIS A 83 17.83 8.04 5.75
CA HIS A 83 17.90 6.74 6.41
C HIS A 83 17.28 5.67 5.54
N ARG A 84 17.90 4.50 5.52
CA ARG A 84 17.44 3.34 4.76
C ARG A 84 17.46 2.11 5.64
N GLY A 85 16.51 1.24 5.43
CA GLY A 85 16.51 -0.09 6.03
C GLY A 85 17.78 -0.85 5.67
N GLN A 86 18.35 -1.50 6.67
CA GLN A 86 19.56 -2.31 6.49
C GLN A 86 19.22 -3.76 6.11
N THR A 87 17.97 -4.16 6.31
CA THR A 87 17.51 -5.53 6.06
C THR A 87 16.75 -5.56 4.75
N PRO A 88 17.24 -6.26 3.73
CA PRO A 88 16.49 -6.44 2.49
C PRO A 88 15.20 -7.21 2.76
N PRO A 89 14.17 -7.02 1.95
CA PRO A 89 12.97 -7.86 1.98
C PRO A 89 13.34 -9.34 1.90
N GLN A 90 12.72 -10.13 2.75
CA GLN A 90 12.93 -11.58 2.81
C GLN A 90 11.61 -12.29 2.63
N GLU A 91 11.64 -13.50 2.08
CA GLU A 91 10.47 -14.36 2.05
C GLU A 91 10.01 -14.69 3.48
N THR A 92 8.71 -14.62 3.68
CA THR A 92 8.10 -14.80 5.00
C THR A 92 7.37 -16.13 5.05
N HIS A 93 8.05 -17.17 5.54
CA HIS A 93 7.44 -18.49 5.65
C HIS A 93 6.56 -18.66 6.89
N ALA A 94 6.79 -17.91 7.94
CA ALA A 94 6.08 -17.99 9.23
C ALA A 94 5.95 -19.46 9.72
N LYS A 95 7.03 -20.22 9.62
CA LYS A 95 7.06 -21.66 9.91
C LYS A 95 6.54 -21.98 11.32
N GLY A 96 5.60 -22.90 11.39
CA GLY A 96 4.99 -23.34 12.66
C GLY A 96 3.93 -22.40 13.19
N SER A 97 3.52 -21.37 12.44
CA SER A 97 2.39 -20.52 12.82
C SER A 97 1.06 -21.27 12.76
N ALA A 98 0.09 -20.78 13.50
CA ALA A 98 -1.32 -21.08 13.23
C ALA A 98 -1.68 -20.63 11.80
N PRO A 99 -2.83 -21.07 11.26
CA PRO A 99 -3.28 -20.58 9.95
C PRO A 99 -3.28 -19.05 9.86
N ILE A 100 -2.86 -18.52 8.71
CA ILE A 100 -2.83 -17.09 8.43
C ILE A 100 -3.80 -16.81 7.28
N LEU A 101 -4.85 -16.05 7.58
CA LEU A 101 -5.81 -15.62 6.57
C LEU A 101 -5.28 -14.39 5.84
N VAL A 102 -5.05 -14.52 4.55
CA VAL A 102 -4.71 -13.41 3.65
C VAL A 102 -5.97 -13.03 2.86
N ILE A 103 -6.35 -11.77 2.87
CA ILE A 103 -7.52 -11.30 2.12
C ILE A 103 -7.03 -10.34 1.04
N GLY A 104 -7.32 -10.66 -0.22
CA GLY A 104 -6.93 -9.86 -1.37
C GLY A 104 -8.13 -9.41 -2.20
N THR A 105 -8.22 -8.12 -2.51
CA THR A 105 -9.25 -7.54 -3.40
C THR A 105 -8.72 -7.40 -4.81
N THR A 106 -9.44 -7.94 -5.81
CA THR A 106 -8.95 -8.04 -7.19
C THR A 106 -8.66 -6.70 -7.86
N GLY A 107 -9.38 -5.65 -7.49
CA GLY A 107 -9.22 -4.28 -8.01
C GLY A 107 -8.64 -3.32 -6.98
N ASP A 108 -7.82 -3.79 -6.04
CA ASP A 108 -7.09 -2.94 -5.11
C ASP A 108 -5.91 -2.27 -5.83
N SER A 109 -5.93 -0.94 -5.87
CA SER A 109 -4.88 -0.14 -6.51
C SER A 109 -3.74 0.27 -5.57
N ARG A 110 -3.86 0.00 -4.27
CA ARG A 110 -2.86 0.34 -3.25
C ARG A 110 -2.05 -0.87 -2.82
N THR A 111 -2.75 -1.97 -2.52
CA THR A 111 -2.14 -3.27 -2.21
C THR A 111 -2.61 -4.26 -3.27
N LEU A 112 -1.80 -4.40 -4.30
CA LEU A 112 -2.20 -5.15 -5.49
C LEU A 112 -2.52 -6.61 -5.18
N TYR A 113 -3.59 -7.14 -5.77
CA TYR A 113 -4.03 -8.51 -5.57
C TYR A 113 -2.92 -9.57 -5.79
N PRO A 114 -2.02 -9.45 -6.80
CA PRO A 114 -0.87 -10.35 -6.93
C PRO A 114 0.06 -10.38 -5.70
N TRP A 115 0.12 -9.32 -4.90
CA TRP A 115 0.91 -9.33 -3.66
C TRP A 115 0.26 -10.21 -2.59
N ALA A 116 -1.07 -10.21 -2.50
CA ALA A 116 -1.78 -11.11 -1.59
C ALA A 116 -1.57 -12.57 -2.00
N GLN A 117 -1.59 -12.87 -3.30
CA GLN A 117 -1.27 -14.20 -3.82
C GLN A 117 0.17 -14.59 -3.46
N SER A 118 1.14 -13.73 -3.78
CA SER A 118 2.55 -13.99 -3.49
C SER A 118 2.81 -14.19 -1.99
N LEU A 119 2.17 -13.40 -1.13
CA LEU A 119 2.29 -13.59 0.32
C LEU A 119 1.72 -14.92 0.76
N THR A 120 0.56 -15.31 0.23
CA THR A 120 -0.06 -16.61 0.55
C THR A 120 0.84 -17.77 0.14
N ASP A 121 1.45 -17.67 -1.04
CA ASP A 121 2.34 -18.70 -1.58
C ASP A 121 3.65 -18.83 -0.77
N GLN A 122 4.12 -17.75 -0.16
CA GLN A 122 5.31 -17.75 0.70
C GLN A 122 5.04 -18.35 2.08
N LEU A 123 3.83 -18.20 2.60
CA LEU A 123 3.49 -18.64 3.95
C LEU A 123 3.30 -20.17 3.99
N ASP A 124 3.96 -20.85 4.93
CA ASP A 124 3.81 -22.31 5.14
C ASP A 124 2.35 -22.71 5.43
N ASN A 125 1.57 -21.80 6.03
CA ASN A 125 0.17 -22.03 6.40
C ASN A 125 -0.70 -20.81 6.05
N GLY A 126 -0.52 -20.30 4.83
CA GLY A 126 -1.28 -19.18 4.28
C GLY A 126 -2.57 -19.64 3.59
N HIS A 127 -3.64 -18.90 3.80
CA HIS A 127 -4.95 -19.18 3.19
C HIS A 127 -5.52 -17.91 2.56
N LEU A 128 -5.74 -17.94 1.25
CA LEU A 128 -6.23 -16.78 0.50
C LEU A 128 -7.75 -16.75 0.43
N LEU A 129 -8.32 -15.62 0.84
CA LEU A 129 -9.69 -15.25 0.49
C LEU A 129 -9.65 -14.18 -0.60
N THR A 130 -10.22 -14.48 -1.76
CA THR A 130 -10.31 -13.53 -2.86
C THR A 130 -11.60 -12.74 -2.79
N VAL A 131 -11.49 -11.42 -2.69
CA VAL A 131 -12.63 -10.50 -2.79
C VAL A 131 -12.68 -9.95 -4.23
N LYS A 132 -13.75 -10.25 -4.95
CA LYS A 132 -13.95 -9.73 -6.30
C LYS A 132 -14.57 -8.34 -6.23
N GLY A 133 -13.87 -7.34 -6.74
CA GLY A 133 -14.34 -5.95 -6.72
C GLY A 133 -13.21 -4.95 -6.79
N TYR A 134 -13.57 -3.70 -6.55
CA TYR A 134 -12.65 -2.56 -6.56
C TYR A 134 -12.60 -1.93 -5.16
N GLY A 135 -11.48 -1.29 -4.86
CA GLY A 135 -11.27 -0.58 -3.60
C GLY A 135 -10.13 -1.14 -2.80
N HIS A 136 -9.70 -0.39 -1.79
CA HIS A 136 -8.59 -0.76 -0.93
C HIS A 136 -9.09 -1.49 0.32
N GLY A 137 -8.48 -2.63 0.61
CA GLY A 137 -8.79 -3.46 1.77
C GLY A 137 -9.94 -4.45 1.53
N ALA A 138 -10.26 -5.20 2.57
CA ALA A 138 -11.32 -6.20 2.58
C ALA A 138 -12.67 -5.54 2.87
N SER A 139 -13.30 -5.00 1.85
CA SER A 139 -14.66 -4.45 1.94
C SER A 139 -15.71 -5.49 1.57
N GLY A 140 -16.88 -5.35 2.16
CA GLY A 140 -18.03 -6.20 1.88
C GLY A 140 -18.36 -7.19 2.99
N SER A 141 -19.63 -7.59 3.03
CA SER A 141 -20.19 -8.41 4.10
C SER A 141 -19.57 -9.82 4.17
N CYS A 142 -19.20 -10.39 3.03
CA CYS A 142 -18.62 -11.73 2.98
C CYS A 142 -17.19 -11.79 3.53
N ALA A 143 -16.34 -10.81 3.18
CA ALA A 143 -14.99 -10.72 3.71
C ALA A 143 -15.01 -10.46 5.23
N GLY A 144 -15.90 -9.56 5.68
CA GLY A 144 -16.10 -9.28 7.10
C GLY A 144 -16.57 -10.51 7.86
N ALA A 145 -17.54 -11.27 7.33
CA ALA A 145 -18.02 -12.50 7.95
C ALA A 145 -16.92 -13.56 8.06
N ALA A 146 -16.16 -13.78 6.99
CA ALA A 146 -15.05 -14.73 6.97
C ALA A 146 -13.94 -14.33 7.95
N MET A 147 -13.61 -13.03 8.04
CA MET A 147 -12.64 -12.51 8.99
C MET A 147 -13.08 -12.72 10.44
N ILE A 148 -14.34 -12.44 10.74
CA ILE A 148 -14.90 -12.65 12.09
C ILE A 148 -14.88 -14.14 12.44
N ASP A 149 -15.32 -15.02 11.54
CA ASP A 149 -15.33 -16.46 11.77
C ASP A 149 -13.92 -17.02 11.99
N PHE A 150 -12.95 -16.52 11.19
CA PHE A 150 -11.54 -16.84 11.39
C PHE A 150 -11.02 -16.38 12.77
N LEU A 151 -11.30 -15.15 13.16
CA LEU A 151 -10.81 -14.59 14.43
C LEU A 151 -11.47 -15.23 15.66
N VAL A 152 -12.74 -15.59 15.57
CA VAL A 152 -13.51 -16.13 16.71
C VAL A 152 -13.41 -17.65 16.79
N ASN A 153 -13.51 -18.34 15.64
CA ASN A 153 -13.65 -19.78 15.59
C ASN A 153 -12.41 -20.47 14.98
N GLY A 154 -11.45 -19.72 14.44
CA GLY A 154 -10.32 -20.27 13.71
C GLY A 154 -10.70 -20.90 12.36
N THR A 155 -11.89 -20.62 11.85
CA THR A 155 -12.37 -21.20 10.59
C THR A 155 -11.60 -20.62 9.42
N VAL A 156 -10.92 -21.46 8.69
CA VAL A 156 -10.16 -21.08 7.48
C VAL A 156 -11.06 -21.30 6.26
N PRO A 157 -11.19 -20.32 5.37
CA PRO A 157 -11.88 -20.52 4.09
C PRO A 157 -11.25 -21.65 3.27
N ALA A 158 -12.07 -22.42 2.57
CA ALA A 158 -11.57 -23.45 1.65
C ALA A 158 -10.71 -22.80 0.56
N GLU A 159 -9.74 -23.55 0.03
CA GLU A 159 -8.87 -23.09 -1.06
C GLU A 159 -9.71 -22.64 -2.25
N GLY A 160 -9.34 -21.52 -2.88
CA GLY A 160 -10.06 -20.92 -4.00
C GLY A 160 -11.36 -20.22 -3.63
N THR A 161 -11.67 -20.05 -2.34
CA THR A 161 -12.86 -19.30 -1.91
C THR A 161 -12.81 -17.87 -2.43
N THR A 162 -13.91 -17.47 -3.07
CA THR A 162 -14.08 -16.10 -3.57
C THR A 162 -15.39 -15.53 -3.06
N CYS A 163 -15.44 -14.22 -2.89
CA CYS A 163 -16.68 -13.50 -2.62
C CYS A 163 -16.69 -12.12 -3.27
N ASP A 164 -17.88 -11.57 -3.46
CA ASP A 164 -18.02 -10.24 -4.05
C ASP A 164 -17.92 -9.14 -2.99
N ALA A 165 -17.26 -8.05 -3.33
CA ALA A 165 -17.09 -6.89 -2.44
C ALA A 165 -18.44 -6.22 -2.09
N GLY A 166 -19.50 -6.53 -2.83
CA GLY A 166 -20.78 -5.85 -2.73
C GLY A 166 -20.75 -4.45 -3.37
N PRO A 167 -21.86 -3.75 -3.39
CA PRO A 167 -21.88 -2.37 -3.86
C PRO A 167 -20.96 -1.51 -2.98
N GLN A 168 -20.01 -0.82 -3.60
CA GLN A 168 -19.21 0.17 -2.89
C GLN A 168 -20.16 1.22 -2.31
N GLN A 169 -20.18 1.36 -1.01
CA GLN A 169 -20.72 2.57 -0.42
C GLN A 169 -19.83 3.71 -0.93
N ALA A 170 -20.40 4.59 -1.74
CA ALA A 170 -19.76 5.85 -2.06
C ALA A 170 -19.29 6.44 -0.73
N ALA A 171 -18.01 6.81 -0.64
CA ALA A 171 -17.48 7.46 0.54
C ALA A 171 -18.46 8.58 0.91
N GLY A 172 -19.14 8.42 2.05
CA GLY A 172 -20.23 9.28 2.42
C GLY A 172 -19.76 10.71 2.40
N GLY A 173 -20.29 11.48 1.47
CA GLY A 173 -20.30 12.91 1.63
C GLY A 173 -20.97 13.18 2.97
N ALA A 174 -20.27 13.84 3.88
CA ALA A 174 -20.85 14.38 5.08
C ALA A 174 -21.95 15.33 4.63
N GLU A 175 -23.20 14.86 4.65
CA GLU A 175 -24.34 15.73 4.59
C GLU A 175 -24.56 16.32 5.98
N GLY A 176 -24.59 17.64 6.03
CA GLY A 176 -25.14 18.42 7.13
C GLY A 176 -24.18 19.33 7.85
#